data_e4d689723904dc6d50c986d2d586155c
#
_entry.id   e4d689723904dc6d50c986d2d586155c
#
_cell.length_a   1.000
_cell.length_b   1.000
_cell.length_c   1.000
_cell.angle_alpha   90.00
_cell.angle_beta   90.00
_cell.angle_gamma   90.00
#
_symmetry.space_group_name_H-M   'P 1'
#
loop_
_entity.id
_entity.type
_entity.pdbx_description
1 polymer ?
#
loop_
_entity_poly.entity_id
_entity_poly.type
_entity_poly.pdbx_seq_one_letter_code
_entity_poly.pdbx_strand_id
1 'polypeptide(L)'
;MKKIFDSLEGGSVERQNKKKTTVMLIYATIILIAVLLSVLLITQGVAFIKNKKAAAEDVGGEGGDGGTNAGYVALEVEESQLHSGSLVLVNAENEYIFEDNPEVVSFPTTNRIYGLRDGSLKVNPTALSAFNELMTATYAAIPDANVVVREAYRSFEDQAAKHENNPNEALPAGYSDFHTGLSFELQDGDAWVYINDKSLNGKYNWLYENAHKYGFIVRYPDNIPASDTGKNAGKDFASITGVSDFSYVFRYVGIAHATYIYNNELCLEEYIDLLRESYNFGTPLAIKGGDSKAYEVYYTTADDAGEIQVPSKYTYEISGDNENGYIVTVNKSKAVKNT
;
A
#
# COMPACT_ATOMS: atom_id res chain seq x y z
N MET A 1 56.06 27.85 35.90
CA MET A 1 54.80 27.09 35.89
C MET A 1 53.79 27.58 34.83
N LYS A 2 53.55 28.89 34.66
CA LYS A 2 52.55 29.42 33.67
C LYS A 2 52.83 29.04 32.24
N LYS A 3 54.10 29.04 31.78
CA LYS A 3 54.46 28.65 30.37
C LYS A 3 54.25 27.15 30.02
N ILE A 4 54.22 26.28 31.06
CA ILE A 4 53.95 24.82 30.81
C ILE A 4 52.45 24.57 30.71
N PHE A 5 51.60 25.31 31.42
CA PHE A 5 50.16 25.23 31.33
C PHE A 5 49.63 25.72 29.97
N ASP A 6 50.13 26.85 29.47
CA ASP A 6 49.73 27.43 28.18
C ASP A 6 50.11 26.52 26.99
N SER A 7 51.19 25.71 27.11
CA SER A 7 51.61 24.73 26.10
C SER A 7 50.71 23.47 26.07
N LEU A 8 50.11 23.07 27.20
CA LEU A 8 49.21 21.90 27.29
C LEU A 8 47.80 22.21 26.81
N GLU A 9 47.29 23.43 27.06
CA GLU A 9 45.98 23.85 26.57
C GLU A 9 45.98 24.08 25.05
N GLY A 10 47.00 24.69 24.46
CA GLY A 10 47.14 24.85 23.01
C GLY A 10 47.13 23.53 22.22
N GLY A 11 47.80 22.49 22.76
CA GLY A 11 47.85 21.18 22.16
C GLY A 11 46.51 20.41 22.17
N SER A 12 45.66 20.67 23.18
CA SER A 12 44.33 20.04 23.28
C SER A 12 43.31 20.62 22.30
N VAL A 13 43.32 21.95 22.15
CA VAL A 13 42.44 22.68 21.22
C VAL A 13 42.78 22.34 19.75
N GLU A 14 44.07 22.28 19.41
CA GLU A 14 44.52 21.91 18.07
C GLU A 14 44.15 20.46 17.71
N ARG A 15 44.25 19.51 18.64
CA ARG A 15 43.81 18.12 18.46
C ARG A 15 42.29 18.01 18.31
N GLN A 16 41.50 18.78 19.04
CA GLN A 16 40.05 18.83 18.89
C GLN A 16 39.64 19.43 17.55
N ASN A 17 40.29 20.50 17.11
CA ASN A 17 40.00 21.08 15.80
C ASN A 17 40.36 20.15 14.65
N LYS A 18 41.52 19.44 14.72
CA LYS A 18 41.85 18.41 13.72
C LYS A 18 40.85 17.27 13.69
N LYS A 19 40.37 16.78 14.84
CA LYS A 19 39.29 15.76 14.87
C LYS A 19 37.98 16.26 14.24
N LYS A 20 37.54 17.48 14.52
CA LYS A 20 36.35 18.08 13.93
C LYS A 20 36.48 18.22 12.41
N THR A 21 37.63 18.69 11.91
CA THR A 21 37.90 18.81 10.48
C THR A 21 37.93 17.45 9.79
N THR A 22 38.51 16.42 10.41
CA THR A 22 38.51 15.06 9.87
C THR A 22 37.10 14.48 9.81
N VAL A 23 36.28 14.68 10.84
CA VAL A 23 34.87 14.22 10.84
C VAL A 23 34.07 14.95 9.78
N MET A 24 34.20 16.27 9.61
CA MET A 24 33.53 17.01 8.53
C MET A 24 33.95 16.54 7.14
N LEU A 25 35.23 16.22 6.93
CA LEU A 25 35.72 15.66 5.66
C LEU A 25 35.13 14.28 5.37
N ILE A 26 34.96 13.43 6.39
CA ILE A 26 34.33 12.10 6.25
C ILE A 26 32.85 12.28 5.86
N TYR A 27 32.11 13.14 6.51
CA TYR A 27 30.70 13.42 6.15
C TYR A 27 30.58 13.98 4.72
N ALA A 28 31.45 14.91 4.34
CA ALA A 28 31.45 15.49 2.99
C ALA A 28 31.76 14.42 1.91
N THR A 29 32.66 13.47 2.18
CA THR A 29 32.93 12.35 1.26
C THR A 29 31.77 11.37 1.20
N ILE A 30 31.09 11.06 2.29
CA ILE A 30 29.88 10.20 2.29
C ILE A 30 28.77 10.82 1.47
N ILE A 31 28.49 12.12 1.65
CA ILE A 31 27.50 12.85 0.88
C ILE A 31 27.86 12.85 -0.62
N LEU A 32 29.13 13.07 -0.96
CA LEU A 32 29.57 13.07 -2.36
C LEU A 32 29.40 11.67 -3.00
N ILE A 33 29.71 10.59 -2.27
CA ILE A 33 29.51 9.22 -2.73
C ILE A 33 28.01 8.93 -2.91
N ALA A 34 27.15 9.35 -2.00
CA ALA A 34 25.70 9.18 -2.12
C ALA A 34 25.14 9.90 -3.35
N VAL A 35 25.57 11.13 -3.63
CA VAL A 35 25.20 11.88 -4.83
C VAL A 35 25.70 11.21 -6.10
N LEU A 36 26.92 10.68 -6.12
CA LEU A 36 27.47 9.96 -7.27
C LEU A 36 26.72 8.65 -7.52
N LEU A 37 26.33 7.93 -6.48
CA LEU A 37 25.54 6.70 -6.60
C LEU A 37 24.11 7.01 -7.12
N SER A 38 23.48 8.08 -6.67
CA SER A 38 22.17 8.49 -7.16
C SER A 38 22.22 8.88 -8.66
N VAL A 39 23.24 9.63 -9.08
CA VAL A 39 23.45 9.96 -10.51
C VAL A 39 23.72 8.70 -11.35
N LEU A 40 24.46 7.72 -10.81
CA LEU A 40 24.72 6.45 -11.50
C LEU A 40 23.43 5.63 -11.68
N LEU A 41 22.57 5.57 -10.66
CA LEU A 41 21.27 4.90 -10.74
C LEU A 41 20.34 5.56 -11.74
N ILE A 42 20.30 6.89 -11.78
CA ILE A 42 19.51 7.66 -12.76
C ILE A 42 20.03 7.39 -14.18
N THR A 43 21.35 7.38 -14.41
CA THR A 43 21.93 7.13 -15.74
C THR A 43 21.72 5.69 -16.21
N GLN A 44 21.74 4.72 -15.31
CA GLN A 44 21.41 3.31 -15.64
C GLN A 44 19.92 3.14 -15.91
N GLY A 45 19.03 3.81 -15.16
CA GLY A 45 17.59 3.84 -15.42
C GLY A 45 17.26 4.43 -16.79
N VAL A 46 17.89 5.56 -17.16
CA VAL A 46 17.73 6.19 -18.49
C VAL A 46 18.29 5.31 -19.62
N ALA A 47 19.40 4.59 -19.38
CA ALA A 47 19.96 3.66 -20.37
C ALA A 47 19.06 2.42 -20.56
N PHE A 48 18.44 1.91 -19.49
CA PHE A 48 17.46 0.83 -19.56
C PHE A 48 16.20 1.23 -20.34
N ILE A 49 15.69 2.45 -20.11
CA ILE A 49 14.54 3.02 -20.83
C ILE A 49 14.88 3.23 -22.32
N LYS A 50 16.08 3.73 -22.65
CA LYS A 50 16.52 3.88 -24.05
C LYS A 50 16.68 2.54 -24.77
N ASN A 51 17.23 1.51 -24.12
CA ASN A 51 17.36 0.18 -24.71
C ASN A 51 15.99 -0.51 -24.91
N LYS A 52 15.01 -0.26 -24.01
CA LYS A 52 13.63 -0.74 -24.19
C LYS A 52 12.91 -0.04 -25.34
N LYS A 53 13.18 1.26 -25.55
CA LYS A 53 12.63 2.03 -26.66
C LYS A 53 13.23 1.59 -28.01
N ALA A 54 14.53 1.31 -28.08
CA ALA A 54 15.17 0.79 -29.29
C ALA A 54 14.70 -0.63 -29.69
N ALA A 55 14.31 -1.46 -28.71
CA ALA A 55 13.73 -2.80 -28.97
C ALA A 55 12.25 -2.75 -29.42
N ALA A 56 11.54 -1.64 -29.19
CA ALA A 56 10.15 -1.42 -29.62
C ALA A 56 10.04 -0.79 -31.02
N GLU A 57 11.11 -0.21 -31.56
CA GLU A 57 11.13 0.44 -32.88
C GLU A 57 11.40 -0.49 -34.07
N ASP A 58 11.67 -1.78 -33.83
CA ASP A 58 11.97 -2.76 -34.92
C ASP A 58 10.78 -3.63 -35.33
N VAL A 59 9.56 -3.17 -35.12
CA VAL A 59 8.36 -3.74 -35.75
C VAL A 59 7.70 -2.64 -36.61
N GLY A 60 8.18 -2.56 -37.82
CA GLY A 60 7.71 -1.59 -38.80
C GLY A 60 6.25 -1.76 -39.22
N GLY A 61 5.56 -0.63 -39.42
CA GLY A 61 4.22 -0.55 -40.01
C GLY A 61 3.74 0.91 -40.04
N GLU A 62 3.92 1.51 -41.17
CA GLU A 62 3.43 2.75 -41.78
C GLU A 62 2.37 3.60 -41.06
N GLY A 63 2.58 4.88 -41.22
CA GLY A 63 1.97 6.08 -40.70
C GLY A 63 0.46 6.27 -40.85
N GLY A 64 0.00 7.24 -40.08
CA GLY A 64 -1.21 7.99 -40.37
C GLY A 64 -2.06 8.30 -39.16
N ASP A 65 -2.10 9.60 -38.85
CA ASP A 65 -3.25 10.27 -38.27
C ASP A 65 -3.71 9.95 -36.84
N GLY A 66 -4.02 10.98 -36.05
CA GLY A 66 -4.47 11.04 -34.67
C GLY A 66 -5.12 9.76 -34.12
N GLY A 67 -4.30 8.83 -33.63
CA GLY A 67 -4.79 7.50 -33.27
C GLY A 67 -5.60 7.53 -31.99
N THR A 68 -6.91 7.43 -32.12
CA THR A 68 -7.76 6.86 -31.06
C THR A 68 -7.18 5.51 -30.71
N ASN A 69 -6.70 5.32 -29.47
CA ASN A 69 -6.22 4.03 -28.96
C ASN A 69 -7.35 3.00 -29.12
N ALA A 70 -7.26 2.13 -30.13
CA ALA A 70 -8.34 1.20 -30.48
C ALA A 70 -8.69 0.33 -29.26
N GLY A 71 -9.84 0.61 -28.65
CA GLY A 71 -10.34 -0.11 -27.48
C GLY A 71 -10.34 0.67 -26.17
N TYR A 72 -9.96 1.95 -26.17
CA TYR A 72 -10.08 2.87 -25.05
C TYR A 72 -10.96 4.07 -25.41
N VAL A 73 -11.57 4.68 -24.42
CA VAL A 73 -12.37 5.89 -24.52
C VAL A 73 -11.98 6.85 -23.41
N ALA A 74 -12.11 8.14 -23.66
CA ALA A 74 -11.94 9.15 -22.65
C ALA A 74 -13.10 9.12 -21.65
N LEU A 75 -12.78 9.26 -20.40
CA LEU A 75 -13.73 9.35 -19.28
C LEU A 75 -13.37 10.57 -18.44
N GLU A 76 -14.31 11.50 -18.29
CA GLU A 76 -14.19 12.62 -17.38
C GLU A 76 -14.15 12.10 -15.93
N VAL A 77 -13.21 12.58 -15.14
CA VAL A 77 -13.04 12.25 -13.72
C VAL A 77 -13.05 13.52 -12.89
N GLU A 78 -13.60 13.43 -11.70
CA GLU A 78 -13.63 14.54 -10.74
C GLU A 78 -12.43 14.44 -9.78
N GLU A 79 -11.93 15.58 -9.32
CA GLU A 79 -10.81 15.64 -8.37
C GLU A 79 -11.11 14.87 -7.07
N SER A 80 -12.37 14.90 -6.61
CA SER A 80 -12.83 14.13 -5.44
C SER A 80 -12.58 12.61 -5.57
N GLN A 81 -12.55 12.08 -6.79
CA GLN A 81 -12.26 10.66 -7.04
C GLN A 81 -10.81 10.28 -6.77
N LEU A 82 -9.87 11.25 -6.67
CA LEU A 82 -8.50 11.00 -6.22
C LEU A 82 -8.45 10.44 -4.80
N HIS A 83 -9.45 10.80 -3.99
CA HIS A 83 -9.53 10.48 -2.56
C HIS A 83 -10.52 9.34 -2.26
N SER A 84 -10.92 8.58 -3.29
CA SER A 84 -11.91 7.51 -3.16
C SER A 84 -11.46 6.21 -3.84
N GLY A 85 -12.03 5.08 -3.40
CA GLY A 85 -11.74 3.75 -3.94
C GLY A 85 -10.91 2.87 -3.03
N SER A 86 -10.58 1.66 -3.51
CA SER A 86 -9.96 0.62 -2.70
C SER A 86 -8.45 0.81 -2.47
N LEU A 87 -7.79 1.63 -3.28
CA LEU A 87 -6.34 1.86 -3.23
C LEU A 87 -5.94 3.24 -2.70
N VAL A 88 -6.88 3.99 -2.14
CA VAL A 88 -6.58 5.26 -1.46
C VAL A 88 -5.54 5.01 -0.37
N LEU A 89 -4.36 5.62 -0.50
CA LEU A 89 -3.26 5.47 0.45
C LEU A 89 -3.44 6.46 1.59
N VAL A 90 -3.54 5.93 2.81
CA VAL A 90 -3.58 6.72 4.04
C VAL A 90 -2.53 6.21 4.99
N ASN A 91 -1.60 7.08 5.40
CA ASN A 91 -0.52 6.78 6.33
C ASN A 91 0.01 8.09 6.95
N ALA A 92 1.17 8.06 7.61
CA ALA A 92 1.74 9.23 8.28
C ALA A 92 2.09 10.40 7.33
N GLU A 93 2.21 10.16 6.03
CA GLU A 93 2.57 11.14 5.01
C GLU A 93 1.37 11.54 4.14
N ASN A 94 0.33 10.69 4.05
CA ASN A 94 -0.84 10.87 3.20
C ASN A 94 -2.09 10.99 4.06
N GLU A 95 -2.57 12.22 4.23
CA GLU A 95 -3.77 12.51 5.00
C GLU A 95 -5.04 12.07 4.25
N TYR A 96 -5.98 11.46 4.95
CA TYR A 96 -7.30 11.11 4.42
C TYR A 96 -8.16 12.36 4.24
N ILE A 97 -8.70 12.56 3.05
CA ILE A 97 -9.58 13.70 2.73
C ILE A 97 -11.03 13.31 3.00
N PHE A 98 -11.67 14.01 3.94
CA PHE A 98 -13.03 13.73 4.44
C PHE A 98 -14.14 14.48 3.69
N GLU A 99 -13.86 15.14 2.57
CA GLU A 99 -14.86 15.93 1.83
C GLU A 99 -16.09 15.10 1.47
N ASP A 100 -15.86 13.87 1.04
CA ASP A 100 -16.92 12.87 0.84
C ASP A 100 -16.69 11.74 1.85
N ASN A 101 -17.36 11.78 2.99
CA ASN A 101 -17.29 10.68 3.97
C ASN A 101 -17.40 9.34 3.27
N PRO A 102 -16.51 8.37 3.60
CA PRO A 102 -16.56 7.06 2.94
C PRO A 102 -17.95 6.46 3.17
N GLU A 103 -18.48 5.82 2.13
CA GLU A 103 -19.70 5.05 2.29
C GLU A 103 -19.45 3.92 3.30
N VAL A 104 -20.11 3.99 4.44
CA VAL A 104 -19.98 2.97 5.49
C VAL A 104 -21.36 2.53 5.97
N VAL A 105 -21.45 1.22 6.24
CA VAL A 105 -22.65 0.55 6.76
C VAL A 105 -22.33 -0.12 8.09
N SER A 106 -23.37 -0.34 8.90
CA SER A 106 -23.25 -1.16 10.11
C SER A 106 -23.08 -2.64 9.76
N PHE A 107 -22.32 -3.36 10.57
CA PHE A 107 -22.28 -4.81 10.46
C PHE A 107 -23.66 -5.43 10.71
N PRO A 108 -24.01 -6.56 10.04
CA PRO A 108 -25.26 -7.26 10.31
C PRO A 108 -25.33 -7.70 11.77
N THR A 109 -26.52 -7.55 12.38
CA THR A 109 -26.77 -8.02 13.76
C THR A 109 -27.03 -9.53 13.84
N THR A 110 -27.38 -10.15 12.71
CA THR A 110 -27.69 -11.59 12.59
C THR A 110 -26.98 -12.21 11.40
N ASN A 111 -26.90 -13.53 11.34
CA ASN A 111 -26.33 -14.30 10.22
C ASN A 111 -24.83 -14.03 9.93
N ARG A 112 -24.07 -13.53 10.91
CA ARG A 112 -22.61 -13.47 10.83
C ARG A 112 -21.99 -14.62 11.63
N ILE A 113 -20.87 -15.12 11.15
CA ILE A 113 -20.15 -16.26 11.76
C ILE A 113 -18.96 -15.81 12.63
N TYR A 114 -18.67 -14.52 12.67
CA TYR A 114 -17.60 -13.89 13.46
C TYR A 114 -18.20 -12.95 14.52
N GLY A 115 -17.43 -12.66 15.53
CA GLY A 115 -17.78 -11.72 16.59
C GLY A 115 -17.50 -10.26 16.20
N LEU A 116 -18.11 -9.34 16.94
CA LEU A 116 -17.76 -7.91 16.95
C LEU A 116 -17.44 -7.53 18.39
N ARG A 117 -16.37 -6.76 18.60
CA ARG A 117 -16.09 -6.18 19.91
C ARG A 117 -17.15 -5.16 20.32
N ASP A 118 -17.63 -4.39 19.34
CA ASP A 118 -18.67 -3.39 19.51
C ASP A 118 -19.70 -3.51 18.37
N GLY A 119 -20.98 -3.56 18.74
CA GLY A 119 -22.08 -3.64 17.76
C GLY A 119 -22.31 -2.36 16.96
N SER A 120 -21.70 -1.25 17.34
CA SER A 120 -21.77 0.04 16.61
C SER A 120 -20.73 0.18 15.50
N LEU A 121 -19.83 -0.78 15.35
CA LEU A 121 -18.80 -0.76 14.28
C LEU A 121 -19.43 -0.59 12.90
N LYS A 122 -18.78 0.23 12.08
CA LYS A 122 -19.13 0.48 10.69
C LYS A 122 -18.00 0.02 9.78
N VAL A 123 -18.29 -0.17 8.50
CA VAL A 123 -17.36 -0.71 7.50
C VAL A 123 -17.82 -0.32 6.09
N ASN A 124 -16.91 -0.25 5.14
CA ASN A 124 -17.24 -0.10 3.73
C ASN A 124 -18.06 -1.33 3.24
N PRO A 125 -19.19 -1.15 2.51
CA PRO A 125 -20.05 -2.26 2.11
C PRO A 125 -19.38 -3.27 1.19
N THR A 126 -18.49 -2.84 0.29
CA THR A 126 -17.73 -3.75 -0.59
C THR A 126 -16.74 -4.59 0.22
N ALA A 127 -16.02 -3.96 1.13
CA ALA A 127 -15.10 -4.65 2.03
C ALA A 127 -15.85 -5.64 2.95
N LEU A 128 -17.04 -5.27 3.44
CA LEU A 128 -17.89 -6.16 4.24
C LEU A 128 -18.30 -7.40 3.46
N SER A 129 -18.72 -7.24 2.20
CA SER A 129 -19.09 -8.38 1.34
C SER A 129 -17.92 -9.35 1.17
N ALA A 130 -16.76 -8.84 0.80
CA ALA A 130 -15.54 -9.63 0.65
C ALA A 130 -15.09 -10.27 1.98
N PHE A 131 -15.24 -9.56 3.10
CA PHE A 131 -14.90 -10.07 4.42
C PHE A 131 -15.81 -11.24 4.82
N ASN A 132 -17.10 -11.19 4.51
CA ASN A 132 -18.02 -12.30 4.76
C ASN A 132 -17.63 -13.56 3.97
N GLU A 133 -17.19 -13.41 2.72
CA GLU A 133 -16.69 -14.51 1.89
C GLU A 133 -15.39 -15.08 2.49
N LEU A 134 -14.43 -14.23 2.86
CA LEU A 134 -13.20 -14.61 3.52
C LEU A 134 -13.46 -15.36 4.82
N MET A 135 -14.35 -14.87 5.68
CA MET A 135 -14.68 -15.53 6.94
C MET A 135 -15.37 -16.86 6.71
N THR A 136 -16.27 -16.96 5.73
CA THR A 136 -16.90 -18.24 5.37
C THR A 136 -15.84 -19.29 5.01
N ALA A 137 -14.86 -18.92 4.21
CA ALA A 137 -13.77 -19.82 3.84
C ALA A 137 -12.82 -20.10 5.02
N THR A 138 -12.55 -19.10 5.87
CA THR A 138 -11.73 -19.25 7.08
C THR A 138 -12.33 -20.28 8.04
N TYR A 139 -13.62 -20.18 8.35
CA TYR A 139 -14.29 -21.13 9.25
C TYR A 139 -14.46 -22.52 8.65
N ALA A 140 -14.49 -22.63 7.31
CA ALA A 140 -14.45 -23.94 6.64
C ALA A 140 -13.06 -24.60 6.77
N ALA A 141 -11.99 -23.81 6.72
CA ALA A 141 -10.61 -24.30 6.82
C ALA A 141 -10.13 -24.47 8.27
N ILE A 142 -10.63 -23.65 9.18
CA ILE A 142 -10.28 -23.61 10.62
C ILE A 142 -11.58 -23.76 11.43
N PRO A 143 -12.06 -24.99 11.67
CA PRO A 143 -13.36 -25.21 12.32
C PRO A 143 -13.47 -24.66 13.75
N ASP A 144 -12.35 -24.48 14.44
CA ASP A 144 -12.23 -23.89 15.76
C ASP A 144 -11.84 -22.40 15.73
N ALA A 145 -11.95 -21.73 14.56
CA ALA A 145 -11.77 -20.30 14.47
C ALA A 145 -12.82 -19.58 15.32
N ASN A 146 -12.40 -18.52 16.01
CA ASN A 146 -13.29 -17.60 16.71
C ASN A 146 -12.81 -16.16 16.46
N VAL A 147 -13.00 -15.69 15.23
CA VAL A 147 -12.56 -14.35 14.82
C VAL A 147 -13.51 -13.30 15.37
N VAL A 148 -12.95 -12.25 15.96
CA VAL A 148 -13.66 -11.05 16.41
C VAL A 148 -13.08 -9.83 15.72
N VAL A 149 -13.93 -9.05 15.04
CA VAL A 149 -13.56 -7.73 14.53
C VAL A 149 -13.52 -6.77 15.72
N ARG A 150 -12.34 -6.24 15.98
CA ARG A 150 -12.08 -5.34 17.10
C ARG A 150 -12.28 -3.88 16.70
N GLU A 151 -11.80 -3.53 15.52
CA GLU A 151 -11.91 -2.21 14.92
C GLU A 151 -12.18 -2.35 13.41
N ALA A 152 -12.89 -1.36 12.85
CA ALA A 152 -13.09 -1.20 11.42
C ALA A 152 -13.07 0.30 11.08
N TYR A 153 -14.10 0.87 10.43
CA TYR A 153 -14.14 2.31 10.19
C TYR A 153 -14.01 3.12 11.48
N ARG A 154 -13.24 4.19 11.40
CA ARG A 154 -13.06 5.15 12.49
C ARG A 154 -13.24 6.58 11.95
N SER A 155 -14.12 7.37 12.58
CA SER A 155 -14.31 8.78 12.25
C SER A 155 -13.07 9.61 12.61
N PHE A 156 -13.03 10.85 12.16
CA PHE A 156 -11.97 11.80 12.55
C PHE A 156 -11.95 11.99 14.07
N GLU A 157 -13.12 12.18 14.68
CA GLU A 157 -13.29 12.42 16.12
C GLU A 157 -12.87 11.21 16.94
N ASP A 158 -13.25 10.00 16.52
CA ASP A 158 -12.85 8.76 17.22
C ASP A 158 -11.34 8.54 17.15
N GLN A 159 -10.72 8.86 16.02
CA GLN A 159 -9.26 8.78 15.88
C GLN A 159 -8.56 9.84 16.71
N ALA A 160 -9.08 11.07 16.74
CA ALA A 160 -8.52 12.14 17.57
C ALA A 160 -8.53 11.76 19.05
N ALA A 161 -9.67 11.25 19.55
CA ALA A 161 -9.79 10.76 20.92
C ALA A 161 -8.85 9.59 21.21
N LYS A 162 -8.68 8.65 20.25
CA LYS A 162 -7.74 7.53 20.39
C LYS A 162 -6.30 7.99 20.45
N HIS A 163 -5.91 8.94 19.61
CA HIS A 163 -4.56 9.53 19.62
C HIS A 163 -4.29 10.30 20.90
N GLU A 164 -5.24 11.11 21.38
CA GLU A 164 -5.09 11.85 22.64
C GLU A 164 -4.83 10.91 23.84
N ASN A 165 -5.54 9.77 23.87
CA ASN A 165 -5.37 8.78 24.94
C ASN A 165 -4.08 7.94 24.79
N ASN A 166 -3.60 7.70 23.57
CA ASN A 166 -2.46 6.82 23.27
C ASN A 166 -1.60 7.39 22.11
N PRO A 167 -0.92 8.54 22.30
CA PRO A 167 -0.23 9.24 21.21
C PRO A 167 0.97 8.47 20.61
N ASN A 168 1.48 7.46 21.33
CA ASN A 168 2.58 6.62 20.85
C ASN A 168 2.10 5.37 20.09
N GLU A 169 0.81 5.03 20.17
CA GLU A 169 0.24 3.80 19.60
C GLU A 169 -0.79 4.08 18.51
N ALA A 170 -1.32 5.30 18.44
CA ALA A 170 -2.32 5.69 17.46
C ALA A 170 -1.84 6.88 16.65
N LEU A 171 -1.94 6.80 15.32
CA LEU A 171 -1.67 7.92 14.42
C LEU A 171 -2.62 9.10 14.71
N PRO A 172 -2.23 10.34 14.40
CA PRO A 172 -3.13 11.48 14.46
C PRO A 172 -4.40 11.27 13.62
N ALA A 173 -5.48 11.99 13.95
CA ALA A 173 -6.66 12.03 13.11
C ALA A 173 -6.31 12.54 11.70
N GLY A 174 -6.90 11.95 10.68
CA GLY A 174 -6.55 12.16 9.28
C GLY A 174 -5.53 11.15 8.73
N TYR A 175 -4.67 10.56 9.54
CA TYR A 175 -3.55 9.71 9.09
C TYR A 175 -3.75 8.22 9.35
N SER A 176 -4.95 7.84 9.74
CA SER A 176 -5.28 6.44 10.03
C SER A 176 -5.95 5.75 8.85
N ASP A 177 -5.43 4.60 8.44
CA ASP A 177 -6.01 3.77 7.38
C ASP A 177 -7.47 3.33 7.67
N PHE A 178 -7.86 3.30 8.94
CA PHE A 178 -9.24 3.01 9.36
C PHE A 178 -10.26 4.06 8.91
N HIS A 179 -9.85 5.28 8.54
CA HIS A 179 -10.75 6.29 7.97
C HIS A 179 -11.39 5.85 6.66
N THR A 180 -10.74 4.98 5.91
CA THR A 180 -11.26 4.45 4.64
C THR A 180 -12.44 3.48 4.81
N GLY A 181 -12.63 2.92 6.01
CA GLY A 181 -13.59 1.84 6.25
C GLY A 181 -13.23 0.50 5.61
N LEU A 182 -12.03 0.38 5.01
CA LEU A 182 -11.57 -0.81 4.30
C LEU A 182 -10.71 -1.73 5.16
N SER A 183 -10.30 -1.30 6.36
CA SER A 183 -9.42 -2.02 7.27
C SER A 183 -10.16 -2.67 8.43
N PHE A 184 -9.67 -3.84 8.84
CA PHE A 184 -10.24 -4.67 9.91
C PHE A 184 -9.12 -5.06 10.88
N GLU A 185 -9.26 -4.73 12.14
CA GLU A 185 -8.41 -5.22 13.22
C GLU A 185 -9.03 -6.49 13.78
N LEU A 186 -8.27 -7.60 13.76
CA LEU A 186 -8.78 -8.94 14.10
C LEU A 186 -8.14 -9.51 15.36
N GLN A 187 -8.95 -10.16 16.18
CA GLN A 187 -8.50 -10.91 17.36
C GLN A 187 -9.15 -12.30 17.42
N ASP A 188 -8.55 -13.20 18.20
CA ASP A 188 -9.17 -14.47 18.62
C ASP A 188 -10.11 -14.20 19.79
N GLY A 189 -11.35 -14.66 19.67
CA GLY A 189 -12.39 -14.43 20.67
C GLY A 189 -12.30 -15.34 21.92
N ASP A 190 -11.57 -16.45 21.83
CA ASP A 190 -11.38 -17.37 22.96
C ASP A 190 -10.21 -16.91 23.84
N ALA A 191 -9.09 -16.58 23.21
CA ALA A 191 -7.87 -16.15 23.92
C ALA A 191 -7.84 -14.64 24.18
N TRP A 192 -8.66 -13.84 23.51
CA TRP A 192 -8.70 -12.37 23.59
C TRP A 192 -7.37 -11.70 23.26
N VAL A 193 -6.61 -12.31 22.34
CA VAL A 193 -5.36 -11.80 21.79
C VAL A 193 -5.53 -11.52 20.28
N TYR A 194 -4.61 -10.77 19.69
CA TYR A 194 -4.62 -10.56 18.24
C TYR A 194 -4.34 -11.87 17.50
N ILE A 195 -4.86 -12.01 16.28
CA ILE A 195 -4.76 -13.26 15.50
C ILE A 195 -3.33 -13.65 15.11
N ASN A 196 -2.36 -12.73 15.20
CA ASN A 196 -0.92 -12.97 15.00
C ASN A 196 -0.18 -13.38 16.29
N ASP A 197 -0.86 -13.44 17.44
CA ASP A 197 -0.22 -13.74 18.72
C ASP A 197 0.39 -15.16 18.71
N LYS A 198 1.62 -15.26 19.20
CA LYS A 198 2.40 -16.50 19.21
C LYS A 198 1.74 -17.60 20.07
N SER A 199 0.93 -17.23 21.07
CA SER A 199 0.20 -18.21 21.91
C SER A 199 -0.82 -19.03 21.13
N LEU A 200 -1.28 -18.53 19.97
CA LEU A 200 -2.20 -19.20 19.06
C LEU A 200 -1.53 -20.28 18.20
N ASN A 201 -0.20 -20.42 18.26
CA ASN A 201 0.58 -21.45 17.55
C ASN A 201 0.26 -21.55 16.05
N GLY A 202 0.03 -20.41 15.39
CA GLY A 202 -0.28 -20.36 13.96
C GLY A 202 -1.70 -20.80 13.60
N LYS A 203 -2.64 -20.79 14.54
CA LYS A 203 -4.06 -21.12 14.29
C LYS A 203 -4.63 -20.45 13.05
N TYR A 204 -4.25 -19.19 12.78
CA TYR A 204 -4.74 -18.39 11.66
C TYR A 204 -3.80 -18.34 10.44
N ASN A 205 -2.78 -19.21 10.33
CA ASN A 205 -1.88 -19.21 9.17
C ASN A 205 -2.62 -19.31 7.84
N TRP A 206 -3.69 -20.13 7.80
CA TRP A 206 -4.51 -20.24 6.60
C TRP A 206 -5.09 -18.88 6.15
N LEU A 207 -5.51 -18.03 7.09
CA LEU A 207 -6.04 -16.71 6.81
C LEU A 207 -4.96 -15.83 6.15
N TYR A 208 -3.75 -15.80 6.69
CA TYR A 208 -2.63 -15.08 6.13
C TYR A 208 -2.25 -15.56 4.71
N GLU A 209 -2.30 -16.86 4.47
CA GLU A 209 -1.97 -17.47 3.19
C GLU A 209 -3.07 -17.27 2.12
N ASN A 210 -4.31 -17.01 2.52
CA ASN A 210 -5.44 -17.03 1.59
C ASN A 210 -6.23 -15.74 1.49
N ALA A 211 -6.05 -14.76 2.40
CA ALA A 211 -6.79 -13.51 2.41
C ALA A 211 -6.71 -12.74 1.07
N HIS A 212 -5.56 -12.82 0.38
CA HIS A 212 -5.34 -12.18 -0.91
C HIS A 212 -6.31 -12.67 -2.01
N LYS A 213 -6.82 -13.91 -1.92
CA LYS A 213 -7.81 -14.47 -2.87
C LYS A 213 -9.19 -13.83 -2.73
N TYR A 214 -9.41 -13.15 -1.62
CA TYR A 214 -10.65 -12.43 -1.28
C TYR A 214 -10.46 -10.91 -1.32
N GLY A 215 -9.31 -10.44 -1.79
CA GLY A 215 -9.01 -9.02 -1.94
C GLY A 215 -8.40 -8.35 -0.72
N PHE A 216 -7.93 -9.12 0.27
CA PHE A 216 -7.31 -8.57 1.47
C PHE A 216 -5.80 -8.73 1.49
N ILE A 217 -5.12 -7.72 1.99
CA ILE A 217 -3.70 -7.74 2.36
C ILE A 217 -3.55 -7.60 3.87
N VAL A 218 -2.42 -8.04 4.41
CA VAL A 218 -1.95 -7.57 5.70
C VAL A 218 -1.50 -6.13 5.51
N ARG A 219 -2.16 -5.16 6.18
CA ARG A 219 -1.90 -3.72 5.93
C ARG A 219 -0.50 -3.30 6.39
N TYR A 220 -0.05 -3.86 7.50
CA TYR A 220 1.25 -3.59 8.11
C TYR A 220 1.99 -4.91 8.31
N PRO A 221 2.68 -5.41 7.25
CA PRO A 221 3.38 -6.68 7.33
C PRO A 221 4.53 -6.63 8.35
N ASP A 222 4.82 -7.77 8.96
CA ASP A 222 6.01 -7.93 9.81
C ASP A 222 7.28 -7.83 8.96
N ASN A 223 8.34 -7.27 9.53
CA ASN A 223 9.65 -7.20 8.89
C ASN A 223 10.19 -8.59 8.55
N ILE A 224 10.81 -8.71 7.38
CA ILE A 224 11.41 -9.97 6.94
C ILE A 224 12.84 -10.05 7.47
N PRO A 225 13.19 -11.08 8.26
CA PRO A 225 14.53 -11.19 8.83
C PRO A 225 15.62 -11.27 7.75
N ALA A 226 16.77 -10.65 7.99
CA ALA A 226 17.93 -10.72 7.09
C ALA A 226 18.52 -12.15 6.98
N SER A 227 18.15 -13.04 7.91
CA SER A 227 18.50 -14.46 7.89
C SER A 227 17.67 -15.27 6.89
N ASP A 228 16.57 -14.73 6.37
CA ASP A 228 15.76 -15.39 5.36
C ASP A 228 16.48 -15.47 4.02
N THR A 229 16.06 -16.40 3.18
CA THR A 229 16.71 -16.69 1.89
C THR A 229 15.96 -16.14 0.68
N GLY A 230 14.80 -15.48 0.89
CA GLY A 230 13.97 -14.87 -0.16
C GLY A 230 14.59 -13.61 -0.74
N LYS A 231 14.04 -13.15 -1.88
CA LYS A 231 14.47 -11.90 -2.56
C LYS A 231 14.30 -10.66 -1.69
N ASN A 232 13.41 -10.72 -0.69
CA ASN A 232 13.07 -9.63 0.21
C ASN A 232 13.67 -9.83 1.62
N ALA A 233 14.67 -10.71 1.79
CA ALA A 233 15.37 -10.91 3.06
C ALA A 233 15.93 -9.58 3.60
N GLY A 234 15.65 -9.27 4.85
CA GLY A 234 16.04 -8.02 5.50
C GLY A 234 15.12 -6.83 5.19
N LYS A 235 13.98 -7.04 4.57
CA LYS A 235 13.02 -5.97 4.27
C LYS A 235 12.37 -5.42 5.55
N ASP A 236 12.45 -4.11 5.71
CA ASP A 236 11.91 -3.37 6.86
C ASP A 236 10.61 -2.66 6.47
N PHE A 237 9.50 -3.38 6.57
CA PHE A 237 8.18 -2.82 6.29
C PHE A 237 7.77 -1.73 7.27
N ALA A 238 8.23 -1.79 8.53
CA ALA A 238 7.91 -0.78 9.52
C ALA A 238 8.47 0.60 9.15
N SER A 239 9.64 0.67 8.52
CA SER A 239 10.19 1.94 8.03
C SER A 239 9.47 2.47 6.80
N ILE A 240 8.83 1.60 5.99
CA ILE A 240 8.08 2.00 4.79
C ILE A 240 6.66 2.45 5.15
N THR A 241 5.96 1.68 5.99
CA THR A 241 4.57 1.95 6.38
C THR A 241 4.44 2.94 7.54
N GLY A 242 5.52 3.19 8.28
CA GLY A 242 5.53 3.96 9.53
C GLY A 242 4.90 3.24 10.73
N VAL A 243 4.54 1.95 10.58
CA VAL A 243 3.83 1.16 11.60
C VAL A 243 4.47 -0.21 11.77
N SER A 244 4.70 -0.63 13.03
CA SER A 244 5.22 -1.96 13.38
C SER A 244 4.24 -2.73 14.26
N ASP A 245 4.37 -4.06 14.26
CA ASP A 245 3.65 -4.98 15.15
C ASP A 245 2.12 -4.98 14.99
N PHE A 246 1.61 -4.58 13.83
CA PHE A 246 0.18 -4.50 13.48
C PHE A 246 -0.22 -5.47 12.37
N SER A 247 0.47 -6.60 12.23
CA SER A 247 0.18 -7.60 11.20
C SER A 247 -1.18 -8.33 11.37
N TYR A 248 -1.94 -7.97 12.39
CA TYR A 248 -3.33 -8.38 12.62
C TYR A 248 -4.38 -7.43 11.98
N VAL A 249 -3.94 -6.39 11.24
CA VAL A 249 -4.80 -5.48 10.47
C VAL A 249 -4.85 -5.94 9.02
N PHE A 250 -6.04 -6.27 8.56
CA PHE A 250 -6.31 -6.66 7.17
C PHE A 250 -7.00 -5.53 6.44
N ARG A 251 -6.50 -5.18 5.24
CA ARG A 251 -7.03 -4.11 4.39
C ARG A 251 -7.57 -4.69 3.09
N TYR A 252 -8.81 -4.33 2.74
CA TYR A 252 -9.37 -4.63 1.42
C TYR A 252 -8.79 -3.68 0.36
N VAL A 253 -8.28 -4.26 -0.71
CA VAL A 253 -7.72 -3.55 -1.87
C VAL A 253 -8.22 -4.13 -3.20
N GLY A 254 -9.08 -5.16 -3.17
CA GLY A 254 -9.51 -5.89 -4.35
C GLY A 254 -8.60 -7.08 -4.71
N ILE A 255 -9.18 -8.10 -5.36
CA ILE A 255 -8.52 -9.40 -5.57
C ILE A 255 -7.26 -9.31 -6.42
N ALA A 256 -7.29 -8.53 -7.51
CA ALA A 256 -6.12 -8.38 -8.39
C ALA A 256 -4.91 -7.81 -7.63
N HIS A 257 -5.13 -6.70 -6.93
CA HIS A 257 -4.11 -5.99 -6.18
C HIS A 257 -3.58 -6.83 -5.03
N ALA A 258 -4.48 -7.38 -4.21
CA ALA A 258 -4.10 -8.21 -3.08
C ALA A 258 -3.27 -9.43 -3.50
N THR A 259 -3.64 -10.07 -4.62
CA THR A 259 -2.89 -11.21 -5.17
C THR A 259 -1.47 -10.79 -5.62
N TYR A 260 -1.34 -9.65 -6.27
CA TYR A 260 -0.02 -9.17 -6.71
C TYR A 260 0.86 -8.78 -5.52
N ILE A 261 0.31 -8.03 -4.57
CA ILE A 261 0.99 -7.60 -3.34
C ILE A 261 1.50 -8.83 -2.56
N TYR A 262 0.64 -9.82 -2.33
CA TYR A 262 1.00 -11.07 -1.64
C TYR A 262 2.12 -11.84 -2.35
N ASN A 263 1.97 -12.09 -3.66
CA ASN A 263 2.93 -12.88 -4.42
C ASN A 263 4.30 -12.21 -4.58
N ASN A 264 4.38 -10.89 -4.39
CA ASN A 264 5.62 -10.13 -4.51
C ASN A 264 6.13 -9.61 -3.15
N GLU A 265 5.46 -9.97 -2.04
CA GLU A 265 5.81 -9.58 -0.67
C GLU A 265 6.00 -8.05 -0.57
N LEU A 266 4.99 -7.30 -1.02
CA LEU A 266 4.95 -5.84 -0.98
C LEU A 266 4.03 -5.36 0.15
N CYS A 267 4.22 -4.12 0.60
CA CYS A 267 3.19 -3.35 1.28
C CYS A 267 2.37 -2.49 0.28
N LEU A 268 1.34 -1.82 0.75
CA LEU A 268 0.47 -1.01 -0.10
C LEU A 268 1.23 0.17 -0.73
N GLU A 269 2.09 0.82 0.04
CA GLU A 269 2.95 1.93 -0.36
C GLU A 269 3.80 1.54 -1.59
N GLU A 270 4.57 0.46 -1.47
CA GLU A 270 5.44 -0.02 -2.55
C GLU A 270 4.65 -0.43 -3.81
N TYR A 271 3.46 -0.98 -3.61
CA TYR A 271 2.63 -1.37 -4.75
C TYR A 271 2.09 -0.16 -5.52
N ILE A 272 1.65 0.89 -4.83
CA ILE A 272 1.19 2.13 -5.47
C ILE A 272 2.35 2.82 -6.21
N ASP A 273 3.52 2.92 -5.58
CA ASP A 273 4.73 3.47 -6.21
C ASP A 273 5.13 2.67 -7.46
N LEU A 274 5.10 1.34 -7.38
CA LEU A 274 5.37 0.47 -8.53
C LEU A 274 4.40 0.73 -9.69
N LEU A 275 3.11 0.90 -9.42
CA LEU A 275 2.12 1.22 -10.46
C LEU A 275 2.40 2.59 -11.08
N ARG A 276 2.66 3.60 -10.25
CA ARG A 276 2.95 4.97 -10.66
C ARG A 276 4.18 5.07 -11.56
N GLU A 277 5.24 4.35 -11.21
CA GLU A 277 6.52 4.43 -11.92
C GLU A 277 6.58 3.56 -13.19
N SER A 278 5.87 2.43 -13.22
CA SER A 278 6.14 1.38 -14.21
C SER A 278 4.96 1.03 -15.11
N TYR A 279 3.72 1.34 -14.74
CA TYR A 279 2.56 0.82 -15.46
C TYR A 279 1.56 1.92 -15.83
N ASN A 280 1.35 2.13 -17.12
CA ASN A 280 0.37 3.05 -17.68
C ASN A 280 -0.56 2.31 -18.66
N PHE A 281 -1.59 3.00 -19.21
CA PHE A 281 -2.57 2.35 -20.07
C PHE A 281 -1.95 1.74 -21.36
N GLY A 282 -0.79 2.22 -21.82
CA GLY A 282 -0.04 1.64 -22.93
C GLY A 282 0.76 0.40 -22.57
N THR A 283 1.10 0.25 -21.27
CA THR A 283 1.88 -0.87 -20.71
C THR A 283 1.30 -1.30 -19.37
N PRO A 284 0.06 -1.84 -19.31
CA PRO A 284 -0.57 -2.21 -18.05
C PRO A 284 0.11 -3.43 -17.41
N LEU A 285 0.00 -3.51 -16.09
CA LEU A 285 0.38 -4.68 -15.32
C LEU A 285 -0.65 -5.79 -15.51
N ALA A 286 -0.24 -6.91 -16.09
CA ALA A 286 -1.10 -8.09 -16.22
C ALA A 286 -1.05 -8.93 -14.93
N ILE A 287 -2.20 -9.22 -14.35
CA ILE A 287 -2.35 -9.99 -13.12
C ILE A 287 -3.32 -11.16 -13.36
N LYS A 288 -2.93 -12.35 -12.92
CA LYS A 288 -3.88 -13.44 -12.68
C LYS A 288 -4.30 -13.40 -11.22
N GLY A 289 -5.55 -13.01 -10.97
CA GLY A 289 -6.10 -12.90 -9.63
C GLY A 289 -6.23 -14.25 -8.91
N GLY A 290 -6.32 -14.21 -7.58
CA GLY A 290 -6.59 -15.39 -6.76
C GLY A 290 -7.94 -16.08 -7.07
N ASP A 291 -8.85 -15.37 -7.70
CA ASP A 291 -10.12 -15.87 -8.26
C ASP A 291 -9.97 -16.48 -9.68
N SER A 292 -8.73 -16.65 -10.13
CA SER A 292 -8.34 -17.19 -11.45
C SER A 292 -8.71 -16.32 -12.66
N LYS A 293 -9.26 -15.12 -12.46
CA LYS A 293 -9.55 -14.17 -13.53
C LYS A 293 -8.29 -13.42 -13.97
N ALA A 294 -8.32 -12.92 -15.20
CA ALA A 294 -7.27 -12.08 -15.77
C ALA A 294 -7.63 -10.61 -15.59
N TYR A 295 -6.66 -9.83 -15.10
CA TYR A 295 -6.76 -8.39 -14.88
C TYR A 295 -5.62 -7.67 -15.57
N GLU A 296 -5.88 -6.43 -15.95
CA GLU A 296 -4.87 -5.44 -16.32
C GLU A 296 -5.03 -4.23 -15.40
N VAL A 297 -3.92 -3.76 -14.85
CA VAL A 297 -3.90 -2.61 -13.93
C VAL A 297 -2.93 -1.57 -14.45
N TYR A 298 -3.34 -0.32 -14.46
CA TYR A 298 -2.46 0.78 -14.83
C TYR A 298 -2.76 2.06 -14.04
N TYR A 299 -1.72 2.85 -13.90
CA TYR A 299 -1.77 4.20 -13.32
C TYR A 299 -1.94 5.24 -14.43
N THR A 300 -2.71 6.27 -14.18
CA THR A 300 -2.92 7.40 -15.07
C THR A 300 -3.24 8.67 -14.28
N THR A 301 -2.93 9.83 -14.86
CA THR A 301 -3.40 11.13 -14.37
C THR A 301 -4.43 11.68 -15.34
N ALA A 302 -5.32 12.53 -14.89
CA ALA A 302 -6.21 13.27 -15.76
C ALA A 302 -5.40 14.22 -16.66
N ASP A 303 -5.84 14.38 -17.88
CA ASP A 303 -5.28 15.36 -18.82
C ASP A 303 -5.82 16.79 -18.56
N ASP A 304 -5.48 17.74 -19.42
CA ASP A 304 -5.92 19.15 -19.31
C ASP A 304 -7.46 19.32 -19.43
N ALA A 305 -8.16 18.33 -19.96
CA ALA A 305 -9.62 18.28 -20.03
C ALA A 305 -10.28 17.61 -18.83
N GLY A 306 -9.49 17.10 -17.86
CA GLY A 306 -10.00 16.32 -16.74
C GLY A 306 -10.36 14.89 -17.12
N GLU A 307 -9.77 14.32 -18.17
CA GLU A 307 -10.13 13.00 -18.68
C GLU A 307 -9.01 11.97 -18.49
N ILE A 308 -9.42 10.70 -18.27
CA ILE A 308 -8.52 9.55 -18.30
C ILE A 308 -8.95 8.55 -19.37
N GLN A 309 -8.02 7.69 -19.80
CA GLN A 309 -8.31 6.65 -20.77
C GLN A 309 -8.77 5.37 -20.08
N VAL A 310 -9.97 4.87 -20.42
CA VAL A 310 -10.55 3.65 -19.85
C VAL A 310 -10.96 2.66 -20.97
N PRO A 311 -10.95 1.33 -20.71
CA PRO A 311 -11.28 0.34 -21.75
C PRO A 311 -12.76 0.39 -22.12
N SER A 312 -13.06 0.38 -23.42
CA SER A 312 -14.44 0.37 -23.95
C SER A 312 -15.06 -1.03 -23.99
N LYS A 313 -14.26 -2.12 -23.92
CA LYS A 313 -14.71 -3.50 -24.13
C LYS A 313 -14.82 -4.33 -22.86
N TYR A 314 -14.23 -3.90 -21.76
CA TYR A 314 -14.14 -4.65 -20.51
C TYR A 314 -14.69 -3.83 -19.35
N THR A 315 -15.21 -4.51 -18.34
CA THR A 315 -15.55 -3.82 -17.09
C THR A 315 -14.28 -3.42 -16.35
N TYR A 316 -14.33 -2.29 -15.70
CA TYR A 316 -13.20 -1.75 -14.94
C TYR A 316 -13.69 -1.09 -13.64
N GLU A 317 -12.76 -0.89 -12.74
CA GLU A 317 -12.91 -0.11 -11.52
C GLU A 317 -11.84 0.97 -11.51
N ILE A 318 -12.13 2.11 -10.89
CA ILE A 318 -11.20 3.23 -10.72
C ILE A 318 -11.04 3.48 -9.23
N SER A 319 -9.80 3.68 -8.80
CA SER A 319 -9.45 4.16 -7.47
C SER A 319 -8.49 5.32 -7.60
N GLY A 320 -8.67 6.37 -6.81
CA GLY A 320 -7.62 7.33 -6.57
C GLY A 320 -6.49 6.73 -5.73
N ASP A 321 -5.31 7.35 -5.80
CA ASP A 321 -4.16 7.02 -4.96
C ASP A 321 -4.03 7.92 -3.71
N ASN A 322 -4.94 8.89 -3.56
CA ASN A 322 -4.95 9.94 -2.54
C ASN A 322 -3.90 11.04 -2.75
N GLU A 323 -3.23 11.09 -3.89
CA GLU A 323 -2.24 12.12 -4.24
C GLU A 323 -2.63 12.86 -5.52
N ASN A 324 -2.36 12.27 -6.70
CA ASN A 324 -2.55 12.96 -7.97
C ASN A 324 -2.91 12.03 -9.13
N GLY A 325 -3.24 10.77 -8.88
CA GLY A 325 -3.48 9.80 -9.93
C GLY A 325 -4.59 8.80 -9.65
N TYR A 326 -4.97 8.16 -10.73
CA TYR A 326 -6.02 7.15 -10.78
C TYR A 326 -5.42 5.80 -11.15
N ILE A 327 -5.86 4.76 -10.47
CA ILE A 327 -5.52 3.37 -10.75
C ILE A 327 -6.74 2.71 -11.38
N VAL A 328 -6.61 2.28 -12.62
CA VAL A 328 -7.68 1.61 -13.38
C VAL A 328 -7.42 0.11 -13.36
N THR A 329 -8.39 -0.64 -12.87
CA THR A 329 -8.35 -2.10 -12.77
C THR A 329 -9.35 -2.72 -13.74
N VAL A 330 -8.85 -3.30 -14.80
CA VAL A 330 -9.65 -3.88 -15.91
C VAL A 330 -9.85 -5.37 -15.70
N ASN A 331 -11.10 -5.82 -15.65
CA ASN A 331 -11.40 -7.25 -15.60
C ASN A 331 -11.49 -7.82 -17.03
N LYS A 332 -10.40 -8.45 -17.51
CA LYS A 332 -10.31 -9.03 -18.87
C LYS A 332 -11.19 -10.26 -19.06
N SER A 333 -11.69 -10.85 -17.98
CA SER A 333 -12.60 -12.00 -18.01
C SER A 333 -14.07 -11.58 -18.12
N LYS A 334 -14.37 -10.27 -18.07
CA LYS A 334 -15.73 -9.75 -18.10
C LYS A 334 -15.88 -8.63 -19.13
N ALA A 335 -16.40 -8.98 -20.30
CA ALA A 335 -16.73 -8.01 -21.34
C ALA A 335 -17.96 -7.16 -20.94
N VAL A 336 -17.97 -5.90 -21.39
CA VAL A 336 -19.17 -5.05 -21.34
C VAL A 336 -20.23 -5.67 -22.23
N LYS A 337 -21.42 -5.90 -21.69
CA LYS A 337 -22.56 -6.34 -22.52
C LYS A 337 -23.00 -5.14 -23.36
N ASN A 338 -22.89 -5.25 -24.68
CA ASN A 338 -23.55 -4.30 -25.58
C ASN A 338 -25.07 -4.47 -25.39
N THR A 339 -25.71 -3.48 -24.77
CA THR A 339 -27.17 -3.36 -24.68
C THR A 339 -27.71 -2.68 -25.93
#